data_93db629259c4ae62a7a8750f0ef44db9
#
_entry.id   93db629259c4ae62a7a8750f0ef44db9
#
_cell.length_a   1.000
_cell.length_b   1.000
_cell.length_c   1.000
_cell.angle_alpha   90.00
_cell.angle_beta   90.00
_cell.angle_gamma   90.00
#
_symmetry.space_group_name_H-M   'P 1'
#
loop_
_entity.id
_entity.type
_entity.pdbx_description
1 polymer ?
#
loop_
_entity_poly.entity_id
_entity_poly.type
_entity_poly.pdbx_seq_one_letter_code
_entity_poly.pdbx_strand_id
1 'polypeptide(L)'
;MNRICQLFGIQYPVIQGGMVWCSGWRLASAVSNAGGLGLIGAGSMHPEVLREHIRKCQSTTDKPFGVNVPLMYPEIDALMNILVEEGVKIVFTSAGNPKTWTGFLKGHGIKVAHVVSSSKFAVKCEQAGVDAIVAEGFEAGGHNGREETTTLCLIPAVRRATTLPLIAAGGIGTGNAMLATF
;
A
#
# COMPACT_ATOMS: atom_id res chain seq x y z
N MET A 1 20.85 -2.99 4.29
CA MET A 1 19.85 -2.82 3.21
C MET A 1 18.53 -2.42 3.85
N ASN A 2 17.78 -1.46 3.27
CA ASN A 2 16.49 -1.00 3.81
C ASN A 2 15.48 -2.15 3.86
N ARG A 3 14.73 -2.29 4.97
CA ARG A 3 13.77 -3.39 5.20
C ARG A 3 12.62 -3.42 4.17
N ILE A 4 12.20 -2.24 3.69
CA ILE A 4 11.15 -2.12 2.66
C ILE A 4 11.68 -2.61 1.31
N CYS A 5 12.92 -2.26 0.95
CA CYS A 5 13.56 -2.77 -0.26
C CYS A 5 13.68 -4.30 -0.25
N GLN A 6 14.10 -4.88 0.88
CA GLN A 6 14.18 -6.34 1.04
C GLN A 6 12.79 -7.00 0.95
N LEU A 7 11.79 -6.42 1.61
CA LEU A 7 10.44 -6.97 1.64
C LEU A 7 9.81 -7.03 0.25
N PHE A 8 9.90 -5.94 -0.51
CA PHE A 8 9.21 -5.84 -1.80
C PHE A 8 10.09 -6.14 -3.01
N GLY A 9 11.38 -6.31 -2.83
CA GLY A 9 12.32 -6.57 -3.95
C GLY A 9 12.55 -5.34 -4.83
N ILE A 10 12.54 -4.13 -4.25
CA ILE A 10 12.72 -2.86 -4.95
C ILE A 10 14.10 -2.24 -4.67
N GLN A 11 14.57 -1.40 -5.58
CA GLN A 11 15.90 -0.78 -5.49
C GLN A 11 15.91 0.39 -4.49
N TYR A 12 14.89 1.25 -4.55
CA TYR A 12 14.75 2.42 -3.71
C TYR A 12 13.56 2.30 -2.77
N PRO A 13 13.65 2.75 -1.50
CA PRO A 13 12.54 2.68 -0.55
C PRO A 13 11.50 3.79 -0.82
N VAL A 14 11.07 3.88 -2.08
CA VAL A 14 10.10 4.86 -2.56
C VAL A 14 8.89 4.12 -3.12
N ILE A 15 7.71 4.44 -2.58
CA ILE A 15 6.46 3.82 -2.97
C ILE A 15 5.50 4.91 -3.45
N GLN A 16 4.98 4.76 -4.64
CA GLN A 16 3.93 5.63 -5.14
C GLN A 16 2.59 5.15 -4.61
N GLY A 17 1.86 6.01 -3.92
CA GLY A 17 0.56 5.70 -3.33
C GLY A 17 -0.49 5.31 -4.36
N GLY A 18 -1.39 4.39 -3.98
CA GLY A 18 -2.52 3.99 -4.81
C GLY A 18 -3.64 5.03 -4.75
N MET A 19 -3.60 6.00 -5.65
CA MET A 19 -4.54 7.14 -5.69
C MET A 19 -5.74 6.81 -6.58
N VAL A 20 -6.95 7.03 -6.04
CA VAL A 20 -8.22 6.92 -6.79
C VAL A 20 -8.18 7.84 -8.03
N TRP A 21 -8.57 7.33 -9.19
CA TRP A 21 -8.56 8.00 -10.50
C TRP A 21 -7.19 8.34 -11.10
N CYS A 22 -6.13 8.39 -10.30
CA CYS A 22 -4.83 8.90 -10.71
C CYS A 22 -3.78 7.81 -10.94
N SER A 23 -3.81 6.71 -10.20
CA SER A 23 -2.80 5.64 -10.31
C SER A 23 -3.31 4.41 -11.04
N GLY A 24 -3.21 4.46 -12.35
CA GLY A 24 -3.39 3.32 -13.24
C GLY A 24 -2.07 2.62 -13.55
N TRP A 25 -2.14 1.63 -14.46
CA TRP A 25 -1.00 0.81 -14.86
C TRP A 25 0.20 1.61 -15.40
N ARG A 26 -0.05 2.75 -16.09
CA ARG A 26 1.03 3.59 -16.66
C ARG A 26 1.92 4.16 -15.57
N LEU A 27 1.31 4.76 -14.54
CA LEU A 27 2.07 5.33 -13.43
C LEU A 27 2.74 4.21 -12.61
N ALA A 28 2.00 3.16 -12.29
CA ALA A 28 2.53 2.04 -11.51
C ALA A 28 3.76 1.39 -12.19
N SER A 29 3.67 1.06 -13.48
CA SER A 29 4.78 0.48 -14.22
C SER A 29 5.97 1.44 -14.38
N ALA A 30 5.71 2.74 -14.59
CA ALA A 30 6.79 3.73 -14.71
C ALA A 30 7.60 3.85 -13.40
N VAL A 31 6.92 3.92 -12.25
CA VAL A 31 7.59 3.96 -10.94
C VAL A 31 8.35 2.66 -10.67
N SER A 32 7.76 1.51 -10.98
CA SER A 32 8.43 0.22 -10.81
C SER A 32 9.67 0.10 -11.69
N ASN A 33 9.60 0.52 -12.95
CA ASN A 33 10.74 0.54 -13.86
C ASN A 33 11.85 1.50 -13.40
N ALA A 34 11.48 2.57 -12.67
CA ALA A 34 12.44 3.49 -12.06
C ALA A 34 13.08 2.96 -10.75
N GLY A 35 12.73 1.75 -10.30
CA GLY A 35 13.32 1.10 -9.13
C GLY A 35 12.55 1.31 -7.81
N GLY A 36 11.43 2.01 -7.83
CA GLY A 36 10.48 2.12 -6.70
C GLY A 36 9.43 1.00 -6.72
N LEU A 37 8.36 1.19 -5.95
CA LEU A 37 7.15 0.35 -6.00
C LEU A 37 5.97 1.17 -6.49
N GLY A 38 5.50 0.90 -7.69
CA GLY A 38 4.27 1.49 -8.20
C GLY A 38 3.04 0.74 -7.69
N LEU A 39 1.97 1.46 -7.35
CA LEU A 39 0.71 0.87 -6.92
C LEU A 39 -0.43 1.26 -7.86
N ILE A 40 -1.19 0.26 -8.32
CA ILE A 40 -2.48 0.47 -8.99
C ILE A 40 -3.52 0.80 -7.92
N GLY A 41 -4.23 1.91 -8.04
CA GLY A 41 -5.28 2.33 -7.11
C GLY A 41 -6.63 1.75 -7.49
N ALA A 42 -7.05 0.66 -6.84
CA ALA A 42 -8.29 -0.06 -7.19
C ALA A 42 -9.58 0.59 -6.67
N GLY A 43 -9.49 1.62 -5.83
CA GLY A 43 -10.65 2.21 -5.15
C GLY A 43 -11.71 2.88 -6.03
N SER A 44 -11.43 3.04 -7.32
CA SER A 44 -12.38 3.56 -8.33
C SER A 44 -12.58 2.62 -9.50
N MET A 45 -12.06 1.41 -9.44
CA MET A 45 -12.07 0.46 -10.54
C MET A 45 -13.13 -0.61 -10.32
N HIS A 46 -14.05 -0.79 -11.29
CA HIS A 46 -14.83 -2.01 -11.37
C HIS A 46 -13.91 -3.23 -11.56
N PRO A 47 -14.33 -4.44 -11.16
CA PRO A 47 -13.49 -5.63 -11.18
C PRO A 47 -12.75 -5.86 -12.51
N GLU A 48 -13.44 -5.81 -13.64
CA GLU A 48 -12.81 -6.04 -14.94
C GLU A 48 -11.85 -4.92 -15.38
N VAL A 49 -12.07 -3.68 -14.93
CA VAL A 49 -11.14 -2.57 -15.15
C VAL A 49 -9.85 -2.81 -14.36
N LEU A 50 -9.96 -3.27 -13.10
CA LEU A 50 -8.79 -3.66 -12.33
C LEU A 50 -8.01 -4.78 -13.01
N ARG A 51 -8.70 -5.81 -13.50
CA ARG A 51 -8.08 -6.92 -14.24
C ARG A 51 -7.29 -6.42 -15.45
N GLU A 52 -7.90 -5.54 -16.24
CA GLU A 52 -7.24 -4.92 -17.39
C GLU A 52 -5.97 -4.15 -16.99
N HIS A 53 -6.06 -3.36 -15.92
CA HIS A 53 -4.93 -2.59 -15.41
C HIS A 53 -3.79 -3.48 -14.91
N ILE A 54 -4.09 -4.57 -14.22
CA ILE A 54 -3.08 -5.55 -13.76
C ILE A 54 -2.37 -6.15 -14.97
N ARG A 55 -3.11 -6.66 -15.95
CA ARG A 55 -2.54 -7.28 -17.16
C ARG A 55 -1.66 -6.32 -17.97
N LYS A 56 -2.11 -5.07 -18.13
CA LYS A 56 -1.32 -4.02 -18.80
C LYS A 56 -0.05 -3.68 -18.02
N CYS A 57 -0.12 -3.65 -16.69
CA CYS A 57 1.06 -3.43 -15.86
C CYS A 57 2.06 -4.58 -16.03
N GLN A 58 1.61 -5.83 -15.98
CA GLN A 58 2.44 -7.03 -16.18
C GLN A 58 3.10 -7.07 -17.57
N SER A 59 2.41 -6.59 -18.61
CA SER A 59 2.97 -6.53 -19.96
C SER A 59 3.97 -5.37 -20.16
N THR A 60 4.02 -4.40 -19.24
CA THR A 60 4.83 -3.18 -19.37
C THR A 60 6.07 -3.20 -18.45
N THR A 61 6.06 -4.00 -17.39
CA THR A 61 7.18 -4.10 -16.45
C THR A 61 7.39 -5.54 -15.96
N ASP A 62 8.65 -5.93 -15.81
CA ASP A 62 9.09 -7.16 -15.13
C ASP A 62 9.43 -6.89 -13.64
N LYS A 63 9.33 -5.63 -13.21
CA LYS A 63 9.64 -5.18 -11.85
C LYS A 63 8.44 -5.37 -10.91
N PRO A 64 8.66 -5.47 -9.59
CA PRO A 64 7.58 -5.54 -8.62
C PRO A 64 6.65 -4.33 -8.72
N PHE A 65 5.35 -4.59 -8.73
CA PHE A 65 4.31 -3.60 -8.55
C PHE A 65 3.25 -4.15 -7.57
N GLY A 66 2.41 -3.30 -7.05
CA GLY A 66 1.33 -3.70 -6.15
C GLY A 66 0.00 -3.10 -6.53
N VAL A 67 -1.02 -3.49 -5.78
CA VAL A 67 -2.39 -2.96 -5.90
C VAL A 67 -2.84 -2.45 -4.55
N ASN A 68 -3.35 -1.21 -4.49
CA ASN A 68 -3.99 -0.66 -3.29
C ASN A 68 -5.50 -0.88 -3.37
N VAL A 69 -6.06 -1.53 -2.34
CA VAL A 69 -7.49 -1.86 -2.27
C VAL A 69 -8.10 -1.32 -0.98
N PRO A 70 -9.03 -0.36 -1.06
CA PRO A 70 -9.84 0.02 0.08
C PRO A 70 -10.80 -1.12 0.46
N LEU A 71 -10.73 -1.60 1.71
CA LEU A 71 -11.52 -2.77 2.15
C LEU A 71 -13.02 -2.50 2.28
N MET A 72 -13.45 -1.25 2.20
CA MET A 72 -14.86 -0.86 2.21
C MET A 72 -15.46 -0.78 0.80
N TYR A 73 -14.73 -1.20 -0.24
CA TYR A 73 -15.24 -1.22 -1.60
C TYR A 73 -16.41 -2.21 -1.73
N PRO A 74 -17.53 -1.85 -2.39
CA PRO A 74 -18.72 -2.70 -2.43
C PRO A 74 -18.51 -4.10 -3.04
N GLU A 75 -17.66 -4.20 -4.07
CA GLU A 75 -17.35 -5.47 -4.75
C GLU A 75 -16.02 -6.07 -4.28
N ILE A 76 -15.68 -5.91 -3.00
CA ILE A 76 -14.37 -6.31 -2.43
C ILE A 76 -14.02 -7.77 -2.71
N ASP A 77 -14.99 -8.68 -2.62
CA ASP A 77 -14.78 -10.12 -2.86
C ASP A 77 -14.30 -10.38 -4.29
N ALA A 78 -14.91 -9.71 -5.28
CA ALA A 78 -14.52 -9.81 -6.67
C ALA A 78 -13.09 -9.24 -6.90
N LEU A 79 -12.77 -8.09 -6.28
CA LEU A 79 -11.42 -7.53 -6.38
C LEU A 79 -10.38 -8.48 -5.80
N MET A 80 -10.62 -9.05 -4.62
CA MET A 80 -9.67 -9.96 -3.97
C MET A 80 -9.44 -11.24 -4.78
N ASN A 81 -10.47 -11.80 -5.39
CA ASN A 81 -10.34 -12.96 -6.29
C ASN A 81 -9.51 -12.61 -7.52
N ILE A 82 -9.74 -11.46 -8.15
CA ILE A 82 -8.96 -10.98 -9.31
C ILE A 82 -7.47 -10.84 -8.96
N LEU A 83 -7.14 -10.32 -7.78
CA LEU A 83 -5.74 -10.21 -7.36
C LEU A 83 -5.04 -11.58 -7.33
N VAL A 84 -5.74 -12.61 -6.86
CA VAL A 84 -5.22 -13.97 -6.81
C VAL A 84 -5.13 -14.58 -8.22
N GLU A 85 -6.20 -14.49 -9.01
CA GLU A 85 -6.29 -15.01 -10.38
C GLU A 85 -5.21 -14.43 -11.29
N GLU A 86 -4.99 -13.12 -11.22
CA GLU A 86 -3.97 -12.42 -12.02
C GLU A 86 -2.56 -12.50 -11.40
N GLY A 87 -2.38 -13.24 -10.30
CA GLY A 87 -1.08 -13.51 -9.71
C GLY A 87 -0.36 -12.30 -9.11
N VAL A 88 -1.11 -11.31 -8.63
CA VAL A 88 -0.55 -10.14 -7.91
C VAL A 88 0.26 -10.59 -6.70
N LYS A 89 1.42 -10.00 -6.45
CA LYS A 89 2.34 -10.42 -5.37
C LYS A 89 2.35 -9.47 -4.18
N ILE A 90 1.87 -8.24 -4.35
CA ILE A 90 1.93 -7.19 -3.33
C ILE A 90 0.59 -6.47 -3.29
N VAL A 91 -0.05 -6.44 -2.13
CA VAL A 91 -1.33 -5.74 -1.91
C VAL A 91 -1.20 -4.78 -0.74
N PHE A 92 -1.61 -3.55 -0.97
CA PHE A 92 -1.80 -2.56 0.07
C PHE A 92 -3.29 -2.46 0.36
N THR A 93 -3.68 -2.65 1.62
CA THR A 93 -5.07 -2.53 2.05
C THR A 93 -5.27 -1.27 2.87
N SER A 94 -6.42 -0.64 2.74
CA SER A 94 -6.78 0.60 3.46
C SER A 94 -8.26 0.60 3.83
N ALA A 95 -8.68 1.55 4.64
CA ALA A 95 -10.08 1.81 4.96
C ALA A 95 -10.89 0.56 5.39
N GLY A 96 -10.47 -0.11 6.45
CA GLY A 96 -11.22 -1.26 6.95
C GLY A 96 -10.46 -2.07 8.00
N ASN A 97 -10.98 -3.26 8.31
CA ASN A 97 -10.36 -4.15 9.28
C ASN A 97 -9.30 -5.05 8.60
N PRO A 98 -8.00 -4.94 8.96
CA PRO A 98 -6.95 -5.75 8.35
C PRO A 98 -7.16 -7.26 8.53
N LYS A 99 -7.85 -7.71 9.59
CA LYS A 99 -8.09 -9.14 9.83
C LYS A 99 -8.94 -9.81 8.76
N THR A 100 -9.79 -9.06 8.06
CA THR A 100 -10.77 -9.64 7.13
C THR A 100 -10.09 -10.36 5.96
N TRP A 101 -9.07 -9.74 5.36
CA TRP A 101 -8.47 -10.23 4.12
C TRP A 101 -7.00 -10.63 4.22
N THR A 102 -6.29 -10.23 5.29
CA THR A 102 -4.85 -10.53 5.41
C THR A 102 -4.57 -12.03 5.36
N GLY A 103 -5.34 -12.85 6.08
CA GLY A 103 -5.17 -14.30 6.07
C GLY A 103 -5.38 -14.93 4.70
N PHE A 104 -6.42 -14.49 3.97
CA PHE A 104 -6.72 -14.92 2.61
C PHE A 104 -5.57 -14.58 1.66
N LEU A 105 -5.15 -13.33 1.62
CA LEU A 105 -4.07 -12.87 0.74
C LEU A 105 -2.75 -13.59 1.02
N LYS A 106 -2.39 -13.73 2.29
CA LYS A 106 -1.16 -14.43 2.69
C LYS A 106 -1.21 -15.92 2.38
N GLY A 107 -2.37 -16.56 2.48
CA GLY A 107 -2.58 -17.96 2.07
C GLY A 107 -2.27 -18.20 0.59
N HIS A 108 -2.36 -17.16 -0.24
CA HIS A 108 -1.99 -17.18 -1.66
C HIS A 108 -0.58 -16.63 -1.94
N GLY A 109 0.26 -16.46 -0.90
CA GLY A 109 1.64 -15.99 -1.05
C GLY A 109 1.79 -14.51 -1.39
N ILE A 110 0.74 -13.70 -1.14
CA ILE A 110 0.73 -12.27 -1.39
C ILE A 110 1.28 -11.53 -0.16
N LYS A 111 2.18 -10.59 -0.37
CA LYS A 111 2.68 -9.69 0.67
C LYS A 111 1.66 -8.59 0.93
N VAL A 112 1.35 -8.35 2.20
CA VAL A 112 0.29 -7.42 2.59
C VAL A 112 0.86 -6.28 3.41
N ALA A 113 0.62 -5.04 2.98
CA ALA A 113 0.80 -3.84 3.80
C ALA A 113 -0.57 -3.23 4.12
N HIS A 114 -0.74 -2.64 5.30
CA HIS A 114 -2.00 -1.97 5.65
C HIS A 114 -1.77 -0.52 6.09
N VAL A 115 -2.66 0.36 5.64
CA VAL A 115 -2.61 1.81 5.93
C VAL A 115 -3.28 2.11 7.26
N VAL A 116 -2.60 2.87 8.12
CA VAL A 116 -3.09 3.25 9.46
C VAL A 116 -2.90 4.74 9.74
N SER A 117 -3.82 5.32 10.52
CA SER A 117 -3.77 6.70 10.99
C SER A 117 -3.38 6.82 12.48
N SER A 118 -3.13 5.71 13.17
CA SER A 118 -2.75 5.76 14.59
C SER A 118 -1.92 4.55 15.03
N SER A 119 -1.18 4.69 16.13
CA SER A 119 -0.44 3.59 16.76
C SER A 119 -1.35 2.44 17.22
N LYS A 120 -2.58 2.75 17.65
CA LYS A 120 -3.57 1.73 18.02
C LYS A 120 -3.95 0.83 16.83
N PHE A 121 -4.09 1.41 15.64
CA PHE A 121 -4.36 0.62 14.44
C PHE A 121 -3.12 -0.15 13.98
N ALA A 122 -1.92 0.38 14.17
CA ALA A 122 -0.68 -0.35 13.89
C ALA A 122 -0.58 -1.66 14.68
N VAL A 123 -0.88 -1.65 15.97
CA VAL A 123 -0.93 -2.88 16.80
C VAL A 123 -1.95 -3.88 16.25
N LYS A 124 -3.14 -3.42 15.83
CA LYS A 124 -4.15 -4.30 15.22
C LYS A 124 -3.66 -4.93 13.90
N CYS A 125 -2.91 -4.18 13.10
CA CYS A 125 -2.32 -4.68 11.86
C CYS A 125 -1.27 -5.77 12.14
N GLU A 126 -0.39 -5.55 13.11
CA GLU A 126 0.59 -6.55 13.53
C GLU A 126 -0.10 -7.83 14.01
N GLN A 127 -1.15 -7.72 14.81
CA GLN A 127 -1.98 -8.86 15.25
C GLN A 127 -2.72 -9.56 14.11
N ALA A 128 -3.03 -8.85 13.03
CA ALA A 128 -3.63 -9.42 11.83
C ALA A 128 -2.62 -10.13 10.93
N GLY A 129 -1.31 -9.99 11.19
CA GLY A 129 -0.24 -10.68 10.48
C GLY A 129 0.16 -10.01 9.16
N VAL A 130 -0.03 -8.70 8.99
CA VAL A 130 0.47 -7.97 7.81
C VAL A 130 2.00 -7.97 7.78
N ASP A 131 2.59 -7.79 6.60
CA ASP A 131 4.06 -7.80 6.42
C ASP A 131 4.68 -6.41 6.61
N ALA A 132 3.91 -5.34 6.43
CA ALA A 132 4.34 -3.96 6.63
C ALA A 132 3.16 -3.06 7.02
N ILE A 133 3.47 -1.91 7.59
CA ILE A 133 2.50 -0.88 7.97
C ILE A 133 2.81 0.41 7.21
N VAL A 134 1.77 1.06 6.69
CA VAL A 134 1.85 2.42 6.16
C VAL A 134 1.25 3.37 7.21
N ALA A 135 2.07 4.22 7.80
CA ALA A 135 1.59 5.30 8.68
C ALA A 135 1.29 6.53 7.84
N GLU A 136 0.02 6.82 7.67
CA GLU A 136 -0.48 7.92 6.83
C GLU A 136 -0.97 9.07 7.69
N GLY A 137 -0.21 10.17 7.67
CA GLY A 137 -0.56 11.41 8.37
C GLY A 137 -1.65 12.21 7.67
N PHE A 138 -2.21 13.19 8.39
CA PHE A 138 -3.36 13.99 7.93
C PHE A 138 -3.05 14.88 6.72
N GLU A 139 -1.79 15.12 6.38
CA GLU A 139 -1.38 15.84 5.17
C GLU A 139 -1.53 15.01 3.88
N ALA A 140 -1.98 13.76 3.97
CA ALA A 140 -2.27 12.94 2.79
C ALA A 140 -3.46 13.50 2.00
N GLY A 141 -3.44 13.31 0.69
CA GLY A 141 -4.59 13.58 -0.17
C GLY A 141 -5.65 12.47 -0.05
N GLY A 142 -6.91 12.83 -0.28
CA GLY A 142 -8.03 11.90 -0.24
C GLY A 142 -8.67 11.76 1.16
N HIS A 143 -9.18 10.57 1.47
CA HIS A 143 -9.81 10.28 2.77
C HIS A 143 -8.75 9.96 3.82
N ASN A 144 -8.69 10.75 4.85
CA ASN A 144 -7.76 10.60 5.97
C ASN A 144 -8.41 9.90 7.17
N GLY A 145 -7.58 9.53 8.16
CA GLY A 145 -8.05 9.05 9.46
C GLY A 145 -8.83 10.13 10.21
N ARG A 146 -9.61 9.71 11.21
CA ARG A 146 -10.38 10.63 12.06
C ARG A 146 -9.50 11.43 13.01
N GLU A 147 -8.36 10.87 13.41
CA GLU A 147 -7.35 11.56 14.18
C GLU A 147 -6.54 12.46 13.24
N GLU A 148 -6.61 13.76 13.42
CA GLU A 148 -5.89 14.76 12.62
C GLU A 148 -4.39 14.81 12.98
N THR A 149 -3.77 13.62 13.08
CA THR A 149 -2.37 13.50 13.46
C THR A 149 -1.47 13.76 12.27
N THR A 150 -0.59 14.73 12.39
CA THR A 150 0.38 15.08 11.35
C THR A 150 1.42 13.97 11.11
N THR A 151 1.97 13.90 9.91
CA THR A 151 2.91 12.86 9.49
C THR A 151 4.11 12.74 10.43
N LEU A 152 4.76 13.86 10.75
CA LEU A 152 5.94 13.87 11.63
C LEU A 152 5.64 13.49 13.09
N CYS A 153 4.39 13.60 13.55
CA CYS A 153 3.96 13.12 14.87
C CYS A 153 3.56 11.64 14.81
N LEU A 154 2.88 11.23 13.74
CA LEU A 154 2.37 9.87 13.60
C LEU A 154 3.49 8.82 13.43
N ILE A 155 4.45 9.08 12.55
CA ILE A 155 5.50 8.11 12.21
C ILE A 155 6.25 7.61 13.45
N PRO A 156 6.82 8.48 14.31
CA PRO A 156 7.51 8.01 15.52
C PRO A 156 6.56 7.36 16.54
N ALA A 157 5.28 7.76 16.60
CA ALA A 157 4.30 7.11 17.46
C ALA A 157 4.00 5.68 17.00
N VAL A 158 3.82 5.46 15.71
CA VAL A 158 3.63 4.12 15.12
C VAL A 158 4.91 3.30 15.26
N ARG A 159 6.09 3.88 15.02
CA ARG A 159 7.37 3.17 15.17
C ARG A 159 7.58 2.60 16.57
N ARG A 160 7.16 3.31 17.62
CA ARG A 160 7.22 2.80 19.01
C ARG A 160 6.22 1.68 19.30
N ALA A 161 5.14 1.58 18.52
CA ALA A 161 4.06 0.62 18.75
C ALA A 161 4.22 -0.71 17.99
N THR A 162 5.14 -0.80 17.01
CA THR A 162 5.32 -1.99 16.18
C THR A 162 6.78 -2.17 15.77
N THR A 163 7.18 -3.43 15.55
CA THR A 163 8.49 -3.79 15.00
C THR A 163 8.47 -4.06 13.50
N LEU A 164 7.31 -4.09 12.88
CA LEU A 164 7.16 -4.34 11.43
C LEU A 164 7.87 -3.29 10.57
N PRO A 165 8.23 -3.61 9.33
CA PRO A 165 8.61 -2.62 8.33
C PRO A 165 7.58 -1.50 8.26
N LEU A 166 8.06 -0.24 8.34
CA LEU A 166 7.21 0.95 8.40
C LEU A 166 7.44 1.81 7.18
N ILE A 167 6.35 2.24 6.56
CA ILE A 167 6.29 3.14 5.42
C ILE A 167 5.65 4.44 5.89
N ALA A 168 6.31 5.56 5.66
CA ALA A 168 5.78 6.88 5.92
C ALA A 168 4.92 7.35 4.75
N ALA A 169 3.75 7.91 5.03
CA ALA A 169 2.86 8.53 4.05
C ALA A 169 2.20 9.78 4.61
N GLY A 170 1.78 10.69 3.74
CA GLY A 170 1.13 11.94 4.08
C GLY A 170 2.00 13.15 3.79
N GLY A 171 1.71 13.87 2.69
CA GLY A 171 2.37 15.12 2.33
C GLY A 171 3.85 15.04 1.93
N ILE A 172 4.37 13.84 1.66
CA ILE A 172 5.79 13.62 1.31
C ILE A 172 5.97 13.88 -0.20
N GLY A 173 6.08 15.16 -0.56
CA GLY A 173 6.18 15.59 -1.96
C GLY A 173 7.57 16.12 -2.38
N THR A 174 8.56 16.10 -1.49
CA THR A 174 9.90 16.61 -1.76
C THR A 174 10.98 15.71 -1.18
N GLY A 175 12.21 15.80 -1.70
CA GLY A 175 13.35 15.08 -1.14
C GLY A 175 13.65 15.45 0.32
N ASN A 176 13.44 16.71 0.72
CA ASN A 176 13.60 17.15 2.11
C ASN A 176 12.55 16.49 3.03
N ALA A 177 11.28 16.44 2.60
CA ALA A 177 10.23 15.75 3.36
C ALA A 177 10.52 14.25 3.46
N MET A 178 11.01 13.63 2.39
CA MET A 178 11.43 12.22 2.41
C MET A 178 12.58 12.00 3.40
N LEU A 179 13.61 12.84 3.39
CA LEU A 179 14.73 12.75 4.33
C LEU A 179 14.27 12.88 5.78
N ALA A 180 13.28 13.75 6.05
CA ALA A 180 12.76 13.94 7.41
C ALA A 180 11.99 12.72 7.96
N THR A 181 11.62 11.75 7.12
CA THR A 181 10.88 10.54 7.52
C THR A 181 11.77 9.31 7.71
N PHE A 182 13.06 9.39 7.38
CA PHE A 182 14.06 8.35 7.67
C PHE A 182 14.72 8.56 9.03
#